data_0b318c2fbee808d7cd87d69c06274d3d
#
_entry.id   0b318c2fbee808d7cd87d69c06274d3d
#
_cell.length_a   1.000
_cell.length_b   1.000
_cell.length_c   1.000
_cell.angle_alpha   90.00
_cell.angle_beta   90.00
_cell.angle_gamma   90.00
#
_symmetry.space_group_name_H-M   'P 1'
#
loop_
_entity.id
_entity.type
_entity.pdbx_description
1 polymer ?
#
loop_
_entity_poly.entity_id
_entity_poly.type
_entity_poly.pdbx_seq_one_letter_code
_entity_poly.pdbx_strand_id
1 'polypeptide(L)'
;MITIRSITRMQALAERWRRAGLRVGLVPTMGALHAGHLSLVRASRARTDRTVVSVFVNPIQFGPREDLARYPRPFAHDRALLARAGVHALFAPSAAAMYPRGFATAVAVEGSLVAGQCAPRPPGPIRGV
;
A
#
# COMPACT_ATOMS: atom_id res chain seq x y z
N MET A 1 -1.86 17.10 3.18
CA MET A 1 -2.12 15.67 2.89
C MET A 1 -3.58 15.35 3.18
N ILE A 2 -4.30 14.78 2.22
CA ILE A 2 -5.67 14.29 2.39
C ILE A 2 -5.65 12.80 2.73
N THR A 3 -6.57 12.34 3.59
CA THR A 3 -6.73 10.91 3.91
C THR A 3 -7.99 10.38 3.23
N ILE A 4 -7.86 9.32 2.45
CA ILE A 4 -8.94 8.71 1.66
C ILE A 4 -9.05 7.23 2.03
N ARG A 5 -10.26 6.76 2.30
CA ARG A 5 -10.57 5.37 2.61
C ARG A 5 -11.37 4.67 1.50
N SER A 6 -12.07 5.44 0.68
CA SER A 6 -12.87 4.92 -0.44
C SER A 6 -11.99 4.70 -1.67
N ILE A 7 -12.08 3.51 -2.26
CA ILE A 7 -11.39 3.14 -3.50
C ILE A 7 -11.83 4.08 -4.64
N THR A 8 -13.13 4.24 -4.84
CA THR A 8 -13.68 5.10 -5.90
C THR A 8 -13.18 6.55 -5.79
N ARG A 9 -13.14 7.10 -4.56
CA ARG A 9 -12.62 8.46 -4.36
C ARG A 9 -11.13 8.57 -4.64
N MET A 10 -10.34 7.53 -4.31
CA MET A 10 -8.91 7.52 -4.60
C MET A 10 -8.66 7.42 -6.09
N GLN A 11 -9.38 6.55 -6.79
CA GLN A 11 -9.31 6.41 -8.26
C GLN A 11 -9.69 7.72 -8.95
N ALA A 12 -10.80 8.34 -8.56
CA ALA A 12 -11.24 9.62 -9.13
C ALA A 12 -10.21 10.75 -8.92
N LEU A 13 -9.57 10.80 -7.74
CA LEU A 13 -8.52 11.76 -7.47
C LEU A 13 -7.29 11.52 -8.35
N ALA A 14 -6.82 10.29 -8.43
CA ALA A 14 -5.67 9.92 -9.25
C ALA A 14 -5.93 10.19 -10.73
N GLU A 15 -7.13 9.89 -11.21
CA GLU A 15 -7.53 10.16 -12.59
C GLU A 15 -7.58 11.67 -12.88
N ARG A 16 -8.12 12.47 -11.98
CA ARG A 16 -8.11 13.93 -12.12
C ARG A 16 -6.68 14.48 -12.23
N TRP A 17 -5.75 13.97 -11.44
CA TRP A 17 -4.35 14.36 -11.52
C TRP A 17 -3.71 13.97 -12.85
N ARG A 18 -3.97 12.74 -13.32
CA ARG A 18 -3.43 12.29 -14.63
C ARG A 18 -3.99 13.08 -15.79
N ARG A 19 -5.30 13.39 -15.79
CA ARG A 19 -5.91 14.25 -16.82
C ARG A 19 -5.37 15.68 -16.81
N ALA A 20 -4.89 16.15 -15.67
CA ALA A 20 -4.17 17.42 -15.57
C ALA A 20 -2.68 17.33 -15.97
N GLY A 21 -2.23 16.20 -16.56
CA GLY A 21 -0.85 15.99 -16.99
C GLY A 21 0.13 15.70 -15.85
N LEU A 22 -0.37 15.49 -14.61
CA LEU A 22 0.51 15.27 -13.47
C LEU A 22 0.91 13.79 -13.35
N ARG A 23 2.18 13.55 -13.10
CA ARG A 23 2.71 12.21 -12.78
C ARG A 23 2.36 11.85 -11.35
N VAL A 24 1.73 10.69 -11.15
CA VAL A 24 1.31 10.18 -9.84
C VAL A 24 2.19 9.01 -9.45
N GLY A 25 2.89 9.13 -8.33
CA GLY A 25 3.65 8.05 -7.71
C GLY A 25 2.84 7.38 -6.60
N LEU A 26 2.92 6.05 -6.51
CA LEU A 26 2.34 5.25 -5.45
C LEU A 26 3.43 4.56 -4.65
N VAL A 27 3.37 4.67 -3.33
CA VAL A 27 4.23 3.94 -2.39
C VAL A 27 3.31 3.04 -1.55
N PRO A 28 3.21 1.75 -1.87
CA PRO A 28 2.41 0.81 -1.09
C PRO A 28 3.11 0.42 0.20
N THR A 29 2.38 0.41 1.32
CA THR A 29 2.87 -0.02 2.63
C THR A 29 1.78 -0.74 3.42
N MET A 30 2.19 -1.46 4.46
CA MET A 30 1.25 -2.03 5.45
C MET A 30 1.12 -1.16 6.71
N GLY A 31 1.74 0.00 6.76
CA GLY A 31 1.86 0.84 7.97
C GLY A 31 3.07 0.48 8.82
N ALA A 32 3.10 0.96 10.07
CA ALA A 32 4.27 0.89 10.95
C ALA A 32 5.53 1.45 10.26
N LEU A 33 5.41 2.68 9.78
CA LEU A 33 6.38 3.29 8.88
C LEU A 33 7.73 3.54 9.57
N HIS A 34 8.79 3.27 8.84
CA HIS A 34 10.18 3.46 9.26
C HIS A 34 11.00 4.19 8.18
N ALA A 35 12.27 4.43 8.43
CA ALA A 35 13.16 5.18 7.54
C ALA A 35 13.21 4.64 6.10
N GLY A 36 13.11 3.32 5.92
CA GLY A 36 13.04 2.68 4.60
C GLY A 36 11.81 3.11 3.80
N HIS A 37 10.62 3.10 4.41
CA HIS A 37 9.41 3.60 3.77
C HIS A 37 9.52 5.10 3.42
N LEU A 38 10.10 5.91 4.31
CA LEU A 38 10.30 7.35 4.06
C LEU A 38 11.31 7.60 2.94
N SER A 39 12.28 6.72 2.72
CA SER A 39 13.18 6.82 1.57
C SER A 39 12.46 6.62 0.25
N LEU A 40 11.52 5.67 0.18
CA LEU A 40 10.65 5.47 -0.98
C LEU A 40 9.73 6.67 -1.24
N VAL A 41 9.19 7.27 -0.17
CA VAL A 41 8.40 8.51 -0.28
C VAL A 41 9.24 9.64 -0.86
N ARG A 42 10.47 9.83 -0.38
CA ARG A 42 11.39 10.84 -0.94
C ARG A 42 11.71 10.58 -2.41
N ALA A 43 11.98 9.32 -2.77
CA ALA A 43 12.25 8.94 -4.16
C ALA A 43 11.03 9.18 -5.08
N SER A 44 9.83 8.88 -4.61
CA SER A 44 8.59 9.17 -5.32
C SER A 44 8.42 10.67 -5.53
N ARG A 45 8.57 11.47 -4.48
CA ARG A 45 8.42 12.92 -4.55
C ARG A 45 9.43 13.61 -5.50
N ALA A 46 10.63 13.05 -5.59
CA ALA A 46 11.65 13.58 -6.51
C ALA A 46 11.33 13.29 -7.99
N ARG A 47 10.47 12.31 -8.27
CA ARG A 47 10.19 11.82 -9.62
C ARG A 47 8.77 12.07 -10.10
N THR A 48 7.87 12.48 -9.22
CA THR A 48 6.45 12.64 -9.53
C THR A 48 5.88 13.92 -8.94
N ASP A 49 4.83 14.43 -9.57
CA ASP A 49 4.17 15.68 -9.18
C ASP A 49 3.21 15.47 -8.01
N ARG A 50 2.71 14.25 -7.86
CA ARG A 50 1.83 13.83 -6.77
C ARG A 50 2.29 12.47 -6.23
N THR A 51 2.44 12.39 -4.92
CA THR A 51 2.77 11.12 -4.23
C THR A 51 1.58 10.69 -3.38
N VAL A 52 1.14 9.46 -3.61
CA VAL A 52 0.17 8.72 -2.80
C VAL A 52 0.93 7.66 -2.00
N VAL A 53 0.60 7.52 -0.73
CA VAL A 53 1.06 6.38 0.07
C VAL A 53 -0.17 5.58 0.46
N SER A 54 -0.15 4.26 0.25
CA SER A 54 -1.17 3.40 0.83
C SER A 54 -0.70 2.81 2.16
N VAL A 55 -1.61 2.76 3.13
CA VAL A 55 -1.44 2.02 4.39
C VAL A 55 -2.56 1.00 4.46
N PHE A 56 -2.23 -0.23 4.10
CA PHE A 56 -3.18 -1.34 4.04
C PHE A 56 -2.51 -2.63 4.51
N VAL A 57 -2.98 -3.16 5.64
CA VAL A 57 -2.57 -4.48 6.13
C VAL A 57 -3.35 -5.52 5.35
N ASN A 58 -2.68 -6.10 4.35
CA ASN A 58 -3.31 -7.02 3.40
C ASN A 58 -3.52 -8.41 4.03
N PRO A 59 -4.76 -8.83 4.35
CA PRO A 59 -5.00 -10.10 5.02
C PRO A 59 -4.59 -11.33 4.18
N ILE A 60 -4.54 -11.21 2.85
CA ILE A 60 -4.16 -12.33 1.96
C ILE A 60 -2.66 -12.67 2.08
N GLN A 61 -1.83 -11.69 2.49
CA GLN A 61 -0.39 -11.89 2.65
C GLN A 61 -0.02 -12.56 3.98
N PHE A 62 -0.99 -12.72 4.88
CA PHE A 62 -0.78 -13.39 6.17
C PHE A 62 -1.14 -14.86 6.06
N GLY A 63 -0.25 -15.74 6.52
CA GLY A 63 -0.51 -17.17 6.61
C GLY A 63 -1.44 -17.52 7.78
N PRO A 64 -1.97 -18.76 7.82
CA PRO A 64 -2.90 -19.22 8.86
C PRO A 64 -2.35 -19.14 10.30
N ARG A 65 -1.02 -19.10 10.46
CA ARG A 65 -0.33 -19.00 11.75
C ARG A 65 0.19 -17.62 12.08
N GLU A 66 -0.02 -16.64 11.19
CA GLU A 66 0.42 -15.27 11.40
C GLU A 66 -0.69 -14.46 12.03
N ASP A 67 -0.36 -13.79 13.13
CA ASP A 67 -1.32 -13.02 13.89
C ASP A 67 -1.56 -11.65 13.26
N LEU A 68 -2.45 -11.61 12.28
CA LEU A 68 -2.93 -10.36 11.66
C LEU A 68 -3.46 -9.36 12.70
N ALA A 69 -3.99 -9.85 13.82
CA ALA A 69 -4.54 -9.01 14.88
C ALA A 69 -3.44 -8.28 15.67
N ARG A 70 -2.25 -8.87 15.76
CA ARG A 70 -1.09 -8.28 16.44
C ARG A 70 -0.27 -7.35 15.57
N TYR A 71 -0.56 -7.26 14.26
CA TYR A 71 0.20 -6.36 13.40
C TYR A 71 0.04 -4.91 13.88
N PRO A 72 1.15 -4.19 14.17
CA PRO A 72 1.08 -2.84 14.71
C PRO A 72 0.39 -1.89 13.72
N ARG A 73 -0.57 -1.13 14.23
CA ARG A 73 -1.36 -0.18 13.43
C ARG A 73 -1.27 1.24 14.02
N PRO A 74 -0.07 1.84 14.09
CA PRO A 74 0.13 3.18 14.64
C PRO A 74 -0.34 4.25 13.65
N PHE A 75 -1.58 4.18 13.19
CA PHE A 75 -2.11 4.99 12.09
C PHE A 75 -1.92 6.50 12.30
N ALA A 76 -2.13 6.99 13.51
CA ALA A 76 -1.95 8.41 13.81
C ALA A 76 -0.50 8.85 13.66
N HIS A 77 0.44 8.01 14.11
CA HIS A 77 1.88 8.23 13.97
C HIS A 77 2.29 8.20 12.49
N ASP A 78 1.89 7.16 11.77
CA ASP A 78 2.17 7.01 10.33
C ASP A 78 1.64 8.21 9.53
N ARG A 79 0.41 8.63 9.83
CA ARG A 79 -0.22 9.81 9.20
C ARG A 79 0.61 11.08 9.45
N ALA A 80 1.09 11.29 10.68
CA ALA A 80 1.92 12.45 11.02
C ALA A 80 3.27 12.42 10.28
N LEU A 81 3.93 11.25 10.20
CA LEU A 81 5.17 11.07 9.45
C LEU A 81 4.98 11.39 7.96
N LEU A 82 3.93 10.87 7.34
CA LEU A 82 3.64 11.09 5.92
C LEU A 82 3.28 12.56 5.64
N ALA A 83 2.58 13.23 6.54
CA ALA A 83 2.28 14.63 6.41
C ALA A 83 3.57 15.48 6.43
N ARG A 84 4.48 15.20 7.37
CA ARG A 84 5.80 15.85 7.43
C ARG A 84 6.67 15.55 6.20
N ALA A 85 6.56 14.33 5.65
CA ALA A 85 7.25 13.94 4.43
C ALA A 85 6.65 14.57 3.15
N GLY A 86 5.57 15.36 3.27
CA GLY A 86 4.95 16.08 2.17
C GLY A 86 4.15 15.21 1.21
N VAL A 87 3.62 14.08 1.67
CA VAL A 87 2.73 13.21 0.90
C VAL A 87 1.44 13.96 0.55
N HIS A 88 0.93 13.79 -0.67
CA HIS A 88 -0.26 14.49 -1.15
C HIS A 88 -1.54 13.79 -0.71
N ALA A 89 -1.58 12.46 -0.78
CA ALA A 89 -2.72 11.66 -0.33
C ALA A 89 -2.26 10.40 0.41
N LEU A 90 -2.93 10.09 1.51
CA LEU A 90 -2.84 8.83 2.23
C LEU A 90 -4.08 8.00 1.92
N PHE A 91 -3.88 6.85 1.30
CA PHE A 91 -4.94 5.89 1.00
C PHE A 91 -4.94 4.79 2.06
N ALA A 92 -6.02 4.68 2.82
CA ALA A 92 -6.14 3.73 3.93
C ALA A 92 -7.49 2.99 3.86
N PRO A 93 -7.66 2.07 2.89
CA PRO A 93 -8.89 1.31 2.73
C PRO A 93 -9.06 0.27 3.84
N SER A 94 -10.30 -0.18 4.05
CA SER A 94 -10.58 -1.36 4.87
C SER A 94 -10.40 -2.65 4.08
N ALA A 95 -10.20 -3.78 4.78
CA ALA A 95 -10.15 -5.10 4.13
C ALA A 95 -11.46 -5.42 3.40
N ALA A 96 -12.61 -5.08 3.98
CA ALA A 96 -13.91 -5.29 3.34
C ALA A 96 -14.10 -4.46 2.05
N ALA A 97 -13.48 -3.27 1.97
CA ALA A 97 -13.51 -2.48 0.75
C ALA A 97 -12.63 -3.07 -0.35
N MET A 98 -11.45 -3.62 0.03
CA MET A 98 -10.51 -4.23 -0.92
C MET A 98 -10.98 -5.61 -1.37
N TYR A 99 -11.60 -6.37 -0.48
CA TYR A 99 -12.07 -7.75 -0.73
C TYR A 99 -13.56 -7.86 -0.40
N PRO A 100 -14.45 -7.39 -1.29
CA PRO A 100 -15.89 -7.55 -1.11
C PRO A 100 -16.30 -9.02 -1.19
N ARG A 101 -17.51 -9.34 -0.70
CA ARG A 101 -18.07 -10.70 -0.83
C ARG A 101 -18.08 -11.12 -2.30
N GLY A 102 -17.60 -12.32 -2.58
CA GLY A 102 -17.49 -12.84 -3.96
C GLY A 102 -16.21 -12.43 -4.69
N PHE A 103 -15.27 -11.76 -4.03
CA PHE A 103 -13.95 -11.49 -4.60
C PHE A 103 -13.25 -12.81 -4.97
N ALA A 104 -12.94 -12.99 -6.24
CA ALA A 104 -12.35 -14.21 -6.79
C ALA A 104 -11.10 -13.97 -7.65
N THR A 105 -10.78 -12.71 -7.96
CA THR A 105 -9.63 -12.38 -8.81
C THR A 105 -8.36 -12.33 -7.99
N ALA A 106 -7.33 -13.09 -8.38
CA ALA A 106 -6.00 -13.02 -7.79
C ALA A 106 -4.94 -13.17 -8.89
N VAL A 107 -3.84 -12.43 -8.75
CA VAL A 107 -2.64 -12.61 -9.55
C VAL A 107 -1.62 -13.34 -8.69
N ALA A 108 -1.10 -14.46 -9.19
CA ALA A 108 -0.03 -15.21 -8.55
C ALA A 108 1.21 -15.19 -9.46
N VAL A 109 2.37 -14.92 -8.88
CA VAL A 109 3.65 -15.06 -9.54
C VAL A 109 4.29 -16.34 -9.04
N GLU A 110 4.57 -17.27 -9.97
CA GLU A 110 5.19 -18.57 -9.67
C GLU A 110 6.61 -18.60 -10.22
N GLY A 111 7.44 -19.48 -9.65
CA GLY A 111 8.80 -19.74 -10.15
C GLY A 111 9.92 -19.17 -9.27
N SER A 112 11.15 -19.24 -9.79
CA SER A 112 12.38 -18.88 -9.06
C SER A 112 12.47 -17.40 -8.64
N LEU A 113 11.75 -16.52 -9.30
CA LEU A 113 11.68 -15.09 -8.95
C LEU A 113 11.07 -14.83 -7.57
N VAL A 114 10.32 -15.80 -7.04
CA VAL A 114 9.62 -15.68 -5.75
C VAL A 114 10.47 -16.20 -4.59
N ALA A 115 11.41 -17.10 -4.86
CA ALA A 115 12.18 -17.82 -3.84
C ALA A 115 13.16 -16.96 -3.03
N GLY A 116 13.48 -15.74 -3.47
CA GLY A 116 14.45 -14.84 -2.83
C GLY A 116 13.87 -13.62 -2.15
N GLN A 117 12.56 -13.38 -2.21
CA GLN A 117 11.97 -12.09 -1.80
C GLN A 117 11.31 -12.07 -0.43
N CYS A 118 11.08 -13.20 0.19
CA CYS A 118 10.56 -13.27 1.56
C CYS A 118 11.45 -14.17 2.40
N ALA A 119 11.79 -13.71 3.61
CA ALA A 119 12.51 -14.48 4.63
C ALA A 119 11.84 -15.85 4.88
N PRO A 120 12.52 -16.84 5.48
CA PRO A 120 12.41 -18.27 5.22
C PRO A 120 10.98 -18.80 5.36
N ARG A 121 10.28 -18.81 4.26
CA ARG A 121 9.01 -19.51 4.09
C ARG A 121 9.18 -20.66 3.12
N PRO A 122 8.44 -21.76 3.30
CA PRO A 122 8.33 -22.74 2.26
C PRO A 122 7.85 -22.04 0.96
N PRO A 123 8.36 -22.43 -0.21
CA PRO A 123 8.01 -21.78 -1.46
C PRO A 123 6.52 -21.83 -1.69
N GLY A 124 5.91 -20.66 -1.70
CA GLY A 124 4.51 -20.45 -2.01
C GLY A 124 4.34 -19.23 -2.90
N PRO A 125 3.29 -19.17 -3.72
CA PRO A 125 3.09 -18.05 -4.63
C PRO A 125 2.90 -16.75 -3.84
N ILE A 126 3.57 -15.68 -4.27
CA ILE A 126 3.25 -14.32 -3.81
C ILE A 126 1.90 -13.97 -4.41
N ARG A 127 0.90 -13.76 -3.56
CA ARG A 127 -0.42 -13.32 -4.00
C ARG A 127 -0.53 -11.81 -3.84
N GLY A 128 -0.86 -11.13 -4.91
CA GLY A 128 -1.15 -9.72 -4.96
C GLY A 128 -2.52 -9.44 -5.55
N VAL A 129 -2.99 -8.22 -5.43
CA VAL A 129 -4.25 -7.72 -6.00
C VAL A 129 -3.93 -6.53 -6.89
#